data_ffb310795c59707ef2a6e9c928225466
#
_entry.id   ffb310795c59707ef2a6e9c928225466
#
_cell.length_a   1.000
_cell.length_b   1.000
_cell.length_c   1.000
_cell.angle_alpha   90.00
_cell.angle_beta   90.00
_cell.angle_gamma   90.00
#
_symmetry.space_group_name_H-M   'P 1'
#
loop_
_entity.id
_entity.type
_entity.pdbx_description
1 polymer ?
#
loop_
_entity_poly.entity_id
_entity_poly.type
_entity_poly.pdbx_seq_one_letter_code
_entity_poly.pdbx_strand_id
1 'polypeptide(L)'
;MNEHQQGHSQSLHSTNFINGQWVDSEQSIHVENPANGDLVGTIARAMPLHVDQAVAAARKCQNERLMSGMAPYERMQLLHRIAGEIRALATRGGKLLCLENGKPLSAAQWEFEEAARYFEYYAGMADKIEGKSIPLGDGLVDFTEYEPFGVSAQVIPWNFPVSLVARSLAPALAAGNSVVIKSPELTPLAVALLGEAMVNAKVPAGAVNILCGYGHDTGAALVAHKDIDQIVFTGSVATGQAIMSSAVEHVVPCVMELGGKSAGVVFADANLDQVISSADAGNLFNSGQVCSAMSRLIVHESVYEEVKQRLVACFSAKTVGAGMDESDVTPILTKIQLDKIAAMCAHAKEQGAHCVVGGTPLDQEGYFMPPTIIEAQANTEIAQQEVFGPVLVLMKFKTTQQAYDLANGTEFGLVAGVFTKDLSLALQASRQLVAGQVFVNEWFAGGISTPFGGVGKSGFGREKGQEALYNYVRTKNIAIRLTS
;
A
#
# COMPACT_ATOMS: atom_id res chain seq x y z
N MET A 1 22.14 -19.42 47.53
CA MET A 1 20.70 -19.18 47.46
C MET A 1 20.42 -18.63 46.11
N ASN A 2 19.84 -19.45 45.25
CA ASN A 2 19.55 -19.10 43.86
C ASN A 2 18.19 -18.42 43.81
N GLU A 3 18.15 -17.15 43.47
CA GLU A 3 16.92 -16.49 43.03
C GLU A 3 16.91 -16.53 41.49
N HIS A 4 16.29 -17.57 40.95
CA HIS A 4 15.79 -17.55 39.59
C HIS A 4 14.57 -16.62 39.54
N GLN A 5 14.78 -15.36 39.18
CA GLN A 5 13.67 -14.52 38.70
C GLN A 5 13.28 -15.03 37.32
N GLN A 6 12.25 -15.87 37.29
CA GLN A 6 11.45 -16.12 36.11
C GLN A 6 10.69 -14.82 35.77
N GLY A 7 11.27 -14.00 34.91
CA GLY A 7 10.55 -12.91 34.28
C GLY A 7 9.49 -13.50 33.34
N HIS A 8 8.25 -13.57 33.80
CA HIS A 8 7.12 -13.72 32.92
C HIS A 8 7.07 -12.47 32.06
N SER A 9 7.59 -12.53 30.85
CA SER A 9 7.31 -11.58 29.79
C SER A 9 5.79 -11.60 29.59
N GLN A 10 5.06 -10.62 30.12
CA GLN A 10 3.67 -10.42 29.77
C GLN A 10 3.65 -10.26 28.23
N SER A 11 2.99 -11.17 27.53
CA SER A 11 2.79 -11.07 26.09
C SER A 11 2.11 -9.74 25.81
N LEU A 12 2.62 -8.99 24.81
CA LEU A 12 2.03 -7.72 24.39
C LEU A 12 0.56 -7.96 24.00
N HIS A 13 -0.37 -7.23 24.63
CA HIS A 13 -1.77 -7.18 24.24
C HIS A 13 -2.13 -5.76 23.81
N SER A 14 -2.72 -5.64 22.62
CA SER A 14 -3.19 -4.38 22.07
C SER A 14 -4.71 -4.39 21.89
N THR A 15 -5.34 -3.23 21.70
CA THR A 15 -6.79 -3.10 21.61
C THR A 15 -7.19 -2.23 20.43
N ASN A 16 -8.48 -2.24 20.08
CA ASN A 16 -9.06 -1.33 19.10
C ASN A 16 -9.05 0.11 19.62
N PHE A 17 -9.06 1.08 18.72
CA PHE A 17 -9.14 2.51 19.04
C PHE A 17 -10.42 3.10 18.46
N ILE A 18 -11.37 3.46 19.34
CA ILE A 18 -12.71 3.93 18.93
C ILE A 18 -13.04 5.21 19.74
N ASN A 19 -13.45 6.27 19.05
CA ASN A 19 -13.90 7.51 19.67
C ASN A 19 -12.88 8.12 20.65
N GLY A 20 -11.58 8.02 20.33
CA GLY A 20 -10.50 8.52 21.19
C GLY A 20 -10.17 7.63 22.40
N GLN A 21 -10.70 6.41 22.47
CA GLN A 21 -10.53 5.47 23.57
C GLN A 21 -10.06 4.10 23.10
N TRP A 22 -9.36 3.39 23.98
CA TRP A 22 -8.96 2.01 23.78
C TRP A 22 -10.10 1.08 24.16
N VAL A 23 -10.49 0.18 23.24
CA VAL A 23 -11.64 -0.72 23.39
C VAL A 23 -11.18 -2.16 23.20
N ASP A 24 -11.28 -2.94 24.26
CA ASP A 24 -10.95 -4.36 24.24
C ASP A 24 -12.12 -5.23 23.71
N SER A 25 -11.89 -6.52 23.55
CA SER A 25 -12.85 -7.51 23.08
C SER A 25 -12.64 -8.84 23.80
N GLU A 26 -13.70 -9.63 23.93
CA GLU A 26 -13.61 -11.00 24.49
C GLU A 26 -12.76 -11.94 23.62
N GLN A 27 -12.55 -11.60 22.35
CA GLN A 27 -11.76 -12.38 21.40
C GLN A 27 -10.51 -11.61 21.01
N SER A 28 -9.42 -12.33 20.81
CA SER A 28 -8.16 -11.75 20.34
C SER A 28 -7.63 -12.49 19.11
N ILE A 29 -6.78 -11.80 18.35
CA ILE A 29 -6.01 -12.35 17.24
C ILE A 29 -4.57 -12.50 17.71
N HIS A 30 -3.97 -13.66 17.50
CA HIS A 30 -2.55 -13.89 17.72
C HIS A 30 -1.74 -13.38 16.54
N VAL A 31 -0.63 -12.72 16.82
CA VAL A 31 0.29 -12.17 15.83
C VAL A 31 1.61 -12.90 15.96
N GLU A 32 2.03 -13.53 14.88
CA GLU A 32 3.23 -14.38 14.83
C GLU A 32 4.37 -13.69 14.09
N ASN A 33 5.60 -14.01 14.48
CA ASN A 33 6.79 -13.62 13.75
C ASN A 33 7.01 -14.59 12.57
N PRO A 34 6.98 -14.16 11.32
CA PRO A 34 7.14 -15.04 10.16
C PRO A 34 8.54 -15.64 10.03
N ALA A 35 9.52 -15.15 10.78
CA ALA A 35 10.87 -15.67 10.75
C ALA A 35 11.03 -16.99 11.55
N ASN A 36 10.18 -17.22 12.58
CA ASN A 36 10.33 -18.39 13.48
C ASN A 36 9.01 -18.88 14.09
N GLY A 37 7.87 -18.29 13.75
CA GLY A 37 6.57 -18.67 14.29
C GLY A 37 6.30 -18.23 15.73
N ASP A 38 7.21 -17.51 16.37
CA ASP A 38 7.04 -17.04 17.75
C ASP A 38 5.87 -16.06 17.87
N LEU A 39 5.15 -16.12 18.99
CA LEU A 39 4.10 -15.15 19.32
C LEU A 39 4.73 -13.77 19.60
N VAL A 40 4.44 -12.79 18.76
CA VAL A 40 4.83 -11.37 18.96
C VAL A 40 3.91 -10.69 19.99
N GLY A 41 2.61 -10.98 19.88
CA GLY A 41 1.60 -10.42 20.77
C GLY A 41 0.19 -10.80 20.35
N THR A 42 -0.79 -10.18 20.99
CA THR A 42 -2.21 -10.34 20.67
C THR A 42 -2.88 -8.99 20.49
N ILE A 43 -3.97 -8.96 19.76
CA ILE A 43 -4.81 -7.77 19.61
C ILE A 43 -6.29 -8.13 19.74
N ALA A 44 -7.06 -7.26 20.40
CA ALA A 44 -8.50 -7.40 20.52
C ALA A 44 -9.16 -7.49 19.13
N ARG A 45 -9.92 -8.56 18.87
CA ARG A 45 -10.65 -8.75 17.61
C ARG A 45 -11.88 -7.86 17.58
N ALA A 46 -11.95 -6.94 16.63
CA ALA A 46 -13.15 -6.18 16.37
C ALA A 46 -14.25 -7.08 15.80
N MET A 47 -15.45 -6.98 16.37
CA MET A 47 -16.67 -7.64 15.94
C MET A 47 -17.60 -6.62 15.27
N PRO A 48 -18.69 -7.03 14.58
CA PRO A 48 -19.64 -6.07 13.95
C PRO A 48 -20.12 -4.96 14.88
N LEU A 49 -20.34 -5.26 16.17
CA LEU A 49 -20.70 -4.25 17.17
C LEU A 49 -19.64 -3.11 17.27
N HIS A 50 -18.35 -3.45 17.20
CA HIS A 50 -17.28 -2.44 17.24
C HIS A 50 -17.26 -1.62 15.96
N VAL A 51 -17.64 -2.20 14.82
CA VAL A 51 -17.83 -1.46 13.55
C VAL A 51 -18.94 -0.42 13.71
N ASP A 52 -20.10 -0.82 14.23
CA ASP A 52 -21.22 0.09 14.48
C ASP A 52 -20.82 1.23 15.41
N GLN A 53 -20.09 0.94 16.50
CA GLN A 53 -19.58 1.94 17.43
C GLN A 53 -18.61 2.93 16.75
N ALA A 54 -17.68 2.43 15.95
CA ALA A 54 -16.69 3.25 15.27
C ALA A 54 -17.33 4.14 14.19
N VAL A 55 -18.27 3.58 13.41
CA VAL A 55 -18.99 4.34 12.39
C VAL A 55 -19.90 5.39 13.04
N ALA A 56 -20.61 5.06 14.12
CA ALA A 56 -21.42 6.01 14.86
C ALA A 56 -20.59 7.16 15.44
N ALA A 57 -19.38 6.87 15.99
CA ALA A 57 -18.45 7.89 16.46
C ALA A 57 -17.96 8.79 15.33
N ALA A 58 -17.59 8.22 14.18
CA ALA A 58 -17.17 8.97 13.00
C ALA A 58 -18.31 9.84 12.45
N ARG A 59 -19.53 9.31 12.37
CA ARG A 59 -20.72 10.06 11.93
C ARG A 59 -21.06 11.20 12.88
N LYS A 60 -20.96 10.98 14.21
CA LYS A 60 -21.12 12.04 15.20
C LYS A 60 -20.11 13.16 15.00
N CYS A 61 -18.83 12.82 14.82
CA CYS A 61 -17.76 13.79 14.56
C CYS A 61 -18.06 14.64 13.30
N GLN A 62 -18.61 14.05 12.24
CA GLN A 62 -19.02 14.76 11.03
C GLN A 62 -20.23 15.65 11.26
N ASN A 63 -21.27 15.17 11.96
CA ASN A 63 -22.48 15.94 12.25
C ASN A 63 -22.17 17.17 13.12
N GLU A 64 -21.27 17.02 14.09
CA GLU A 64 -20.77 18.10 14.94
C GLU A 64 -19.70 18.96 14.24
N ARG A 65 -19.32 18.59 13.00
CA ARG A 65 -18.35 19.31 12.16
C ARG A 65 -16.97 19.49 12.82
N LEU A 66 -16.55 18.54 13.67
CA LEU A 66 -15.31 18.65 14.43
C LEU A 66 -14.06 18.68 13.54
N MET A 67 -14.09 18.01 12.36
CA MET A 67 -13.04 18.07 11.35
C MET A 67 -13.40 19.01 10.20
N SER A 68 -14.58 18.86 9.60
CA SER A 68 -15.01 19.64 8.45
C SER A 68 -15.24 21.13 8.76
N GLY A 69 -15.52 21.47 10.03
CA GLY A 69 -15.68 22.83 10.48
C GLY A 69 -14.38 23.53 10.91
N MET A 70 -13.27 22.79 11.04
CA MET A 70 -11.96 23.41 11.30
C MET A 70 -11.51 24.26 10.11
N ALA A 71 -10.92 25.42 10.40
CA ALA A 71 -10.23 26.17 9.36
C ALA A 71 -9.09 25.35 8.73
N PRO A 72 -8.76 25.51 7.45
CA PRO A 72 -7.65 24.78 6.82
C PRO A 72 -6.32 24.89 7.60
N TYR A 73 -6.03 26.05 8.15
CA TYR A 73 -4.86 26.30 8.99
C TYR A 73 -4.84 25.44 10.26
N GLU A 74 -5.99 25.26 10.91
CA GLU A 74 -6.09 24.41 12.12
C GLU A 74 -5.89 22.95 11.79
N ARG A 75 -6.45 22.48 10.64
CA ARG A 75 -6.18 21.11 10.11
C ARG A 75 -4.70 20.92 9.80
N MET A 76 -4.07 21.90 9.13
CA MET A 76 -2.62 21.88 8.88
C MET A 76 -1.82 21.68 10.17
N GLN A 77 -2.10 22.47 11.21
CA GLN A 77 -1.43 22.35 12.51
C GLN A 77 -1.69 20.99 13.17
N LEU A 78 -2.91 20.46 13.05
CA LEU A 78 -3.26 19.14 13.58
C LEU A 78 -2.43 18.04 12.89
N LEU A 79 -2.35 18.05 11.55
CA LEU A 79 -1.59 17.08 10.79
C LEU A 79 -0.08 17.13 11.12
N HIS A 80 0.49 18.33 11.31
CA HIS A 80 1.88 18.47 11.76
C HIS A 80 2.11 17.88 13.15
N ARG A 81 1.16 18.03 14.11
CA ARG A 81 1.28 17.38 15.42
C ARG A 81 1.23 15.86 15.27
N ILE A 82 0.31 15.33 14.46
CA ILE A 82 0.22 13.88 14.19
C ILE A 82 1.55 13.37 13.61
N ALA A 83 2.13 14.07 12.63
CA ALA A 83 3.43 13.72 12.06
C ALA A 83 4.54 13.60 13.12
N GLY A 84 4.62 14.56 14.03
CA GLY A 84 5.59 14.54 15.13
C GLY A 84 5.41 13.33 16.05
N GLU A 85 4.18 13.00 16.41
CA GLU A 85 3.86 11.86 17.27
C GLU A 85 4.14 10.52 16.59
N ILE A 86 3.83 10.38 15.30
CA ILE A 86 4.15 9.16 14.52
C ILE A 86 5.67 8.98 14.44
N ARG A 87 6.43 10.04 14.16
CA ARG A 87 7.90 9.99 14.10
C ARG A 87 8.50 9.57 15.45
N ALA A 88 7.93 10.02 16.57
CA ALA A 88 8.36 9.61 17.90
C ALA A 88 8.18 8.11 18.17
N LEU A 89 7.27 7.45 17.47
CA LEU A 89 7.04 6.00 17.56
C LEU A 89 8.05 5.16 16.75
N ALA A 90 8.87 5.75 15.87
CA ALA A 90 9.67 5.02 14.87
C ALA A 90 10.55 3.91 15.47
N THR A 91 11.24 4.15 16.59
CA THR A 91 12.12 3.14 17.21
C THR A 91 11.32 1.97 17.77
N ARG A 92 10.29 2.22 18.58
CA ARG A 92 9.47 1.18 19.24
C ARG A 92 8.57 0.49 18.23
N GLY A 93 7.88 1.27 17.42
CA GLY A 93 6.96 0.77 16.40
C GLY A 93 7.67 0.04 15.27
N GLY A 94 8.85 0.54 14.84
CA GLY A 94 9.66 -0.14 13.84
C GLY A 94 10.13 -1.51 14.29
N LYS A 95 10.56 -1.66 15.56
CA LYS A 95 10.91 -2.97 16.11
C LYS A 95 9.70 -3.93 16.10
N LEU A 96 8.53 -3.43 16.51
CA LEU A 96 7.30 -4.21 16.54
C LEU A 96 6.88 -4.62 15.11
N LEU A 97 6.92 -3.68 14.17
CA LEU A 97 6.60 -3.93 12.77
C LEU A 97 7.58 -4.93 12.12
N CYS A 98 8.88 -4.84 12.43
CA CYS A 98 9.87 -5.82 11.97
C CYS A 98 9.52 -7.24 12.45
N LEU A 99 9.10 -7.40 13.70
CA LEU A 99 8.75 -8.70 14.26
C LEU A 99 7.45 -9.26 13.68
N GLU A 100 6.40 -8.45 13.54
CA GLU A 100 5.10 -8.93 13.04
C GLU A 100 5.02 -9.07 11.51
N ASN A 101 5.81 -8.28 10.76
CA ASN A 101 5.80 -8.28 9.30
C ASN A 101 6.97 -9.09 8.69
N GLY A 102 8.07 -9.18 9.42
CA GLY A 102 9.30 -9.85 8.97
C GLY A 102 10.28 -8.96 8.19
N LYS A 103 9.89 -7.75 7.74
CA LYS A 103 10.78 -6.84 6.98
C LYS A 103 12.01 -6.39 7.78
N PRO A 104 13.09 -5.91 7.13
CA PRO A 104 14.27 -5.39 7.82
C PRO A 104 13.89 -4.31 8.85
N LEU A 105 14.59 -4.26 9.99
CA LEU A 105 14.32 -3.28 11.05
C LEU A 105 14.47 -1.84 10.54
N SER A 106 15.47 -1.58 9.72
CA SER A 106 15.69 -0.28 9.07
C SER A 106 14.50 0.12 8.18
N ALA A 107 13.97 -0.81 7.39
CA ALA A 107 12.79 -0.59 6.55
C ALA A 107 11.52 -0.38 7.39
N ALA A 108 11.37 -1.11 8.49
CA ALA A 108 10.25 -0.95 9.42
C ALA A 108 10.27 0.41 10.15
N GLN A 109 11.45 0.89 10.55
CA GLN A 109 11.61 2.23 11.14
C GLN A 109 11.36 3.33 10.10
N TRP A 110 11.87 3.15 8.88
CA TRP A 110 11.63 4.08 7.79
C TRP A 110 10.15 4.22 7.44
N GLU A 111 9.34 3.17 7.61
CA GLU A 111 7.90 3.21 7.36
C GLU A 111 7.17 4.19 8.29
N PHE A 112 7.58 4.33 9.55
CA PHE A 112 7.07 5.37 10.46
C PHE A 112 7.51 6.78 10.03
N GLU A 113 8.74 6.94 9.55
CA GLU A 113 9.21 8.22 9.01
C GLU A 113 8.46 8.59 7.74
N GLU A 114 8.23 7.64 6.82
CA GLU A 114 7.42 7.88 5.63
C GLU A 114 5.98 8.24 6.01
N ALA A 115 5.38 7.54 6.99
CA ALA A 115 4.05 7.86 7.50
C ALA A 115 3.97 9.29 8.03
N ALA A 116 4.95 9.74 8.83
CA ALA A 116 5.02 11.12 9.30
C ALA A 116 5.09 12.13 8.13
N ARG A 117 5.90 11.82 7.11
CA ARG A 117 6.02 12.66 5.90
C ARG A 117 4.73 12.76 5.08
N TYR A 118 3.87 11.73 5.06
CA TYR A 118 2.54 11.85 4.47
C TYR A 118 1.71 12.92 5.18
N PHE A 119 1.70 12.91 6.50
CA PHE A 119 0.98 13.93 7.27
C PHE A 119 1.56 15.34 7.07
N GLU A 120 2.89 15.49 7.00
CA GLU A 120 3.53 16.77 6.69
C GLU A 120 3.16 17.29 5.29
N TYR A 121 3.19 16.41 4.28
CA TYR A 121 2.81 16.78 2.92
C TYR A 121 1.37 17.26 2.85
N TYR A 122 0.42 16.48 3.39
CA TYR A 122 -0.99 16.86 3.35
C TYR A 122 -1.36 17.98 4.33
N ALA A 123 -0.57 18.22 5.36
CA ALA A 123 -0.66 19.45 6.16
C ALA A 123 -0.47 20.68 5.27
N GLY A 124 0.59 20.68 4.43
CA GLY A 124 0.83 21.76 3.47
C GLY A 124 -0.20 21.86 2.34
N MET A 125 -1.07 20.87 2.20
CA MET A 125 -2.11 20.82 1.15
C MET A 125 -3.53 21.11 1.67
N ALA A 126 -3.74 21.25 2.97
CA ALA A 126 -5.06 21.40 3.58
C ALA A 126 -5.82 22.65 3.11
N ASP A 127 -5.11 23.71 2.72
CA ASP A 127 -5.65 24.97 2.18
C ASP A 127 -5.61 25.06 0.65
N LYS A 128 -5.26 23.97 -0.05
CA LYS A 128 -5.14 23.92 -1.52
C LYS A 128 -6.34 23.23 -2.21
N ILE A 129 -7.42 22.99 -1.48
CA ILE A 129 -8.67 22.45 -2.02
C ILE A 129 -9.53 23.65 -2.46
N GLU A 130 -9.22 24.19 -3.65
CA GLU A 130 -9.80 25.42 -4.16
C GLU A 130 -10.93 25.15 -5.15
N GLY A 131 -12.07 25.86 -4.99
CA GLY A 131 -13.16 25.87 -5.96
C GLY A 131 -12.88 26.80 -7.13
N LYS A 132 -13.86 26.91 -8.04
CA LYS A 132 -13.78 27.72 -9.25
C LYS A 132 -14.87 28.80 -9.24
N SER A 133 -14.57 30.01 -9.70
CA SER A 133 -15.54 31.00 -10.07
C SER A 133 -15.91 30.82 -11.54
N ILE A 134 -17.21 30.68 -11.86
CA ILE A 134 -17.71 30.36 -13.20
C ILE A 134 -18.49 31.57 -13.73
N PRO A 135 -18.06 32.22 -14.83
CA PRO A 135 -18.74 33.40 -15.38
C PRO A 135 -20.01 33.00 -16.13
N LEU A 136 -21.18 33.39 -15.63
CA LEU A 136 -22.49 33.15 -16.26
C LEU A 136 -23.15 34.43 -16.80
N GLY A 137 -22.46 35.58 -16.79
CA GLY A 137 -22.97 36.87 -17.24
C GLY A 137 -23.56 37.70 -16.10
N ASP A 138 -24.06 38.89 -16.45
CA ASP A 138 -24.58 39.84 -15.49
C ASP A 138 -25.82 39.32 -14.75
N GLY A 139 -25.91 39.64 -13.47
CA GLY A 139 -27.02 39.21 -12.60
C GLY A 139 -26.93 37.78 -12.07
N LEU A 140 -25.83 37.06 -12.33
CA LEU A 140 -25.55 35.74 -11.80
C LEU A 140 -24.16 35.67 -11.18
N VAL A 141 -24.06 34.97 -10.04
CA VAL A 141 -22.78 34.55 -9.43
C VAL A 141 -22.82 33.06 -9.35
N ASP A 142 -21.77 32.42 -9.85
CA ASP A 142 -21.65 30.96 -9.83
C ASP A 142 -20.25 30.56 -9.41
N PHE A 143 -20.17 29.63 -8.47
CA PHE A 143 -18.91 29.09 -8.01
C PHE A 143 -19.06 27.65 -7.53
N THR A 144 -17.93 26.93 -7.47
CA THR A 144 -17.86 25.60 -6.88
C THR A 144 -17.14 25.63 -5.55
N GLU A 145 -17.56 24.76 -4.64
CA GLU A 145 -16.87 24.42 -3.41
C GLU A 145 -16.62 22.92 -3.37
N TYR A 146 -15.61 22.50 -2.61
CA TYR A 146 -15.37 21.11 -2.29
C TYR A 146 -15.77 20.85 -0.84
N GLU A 147 -16.58 19.81 -0.65
CA GLU A 147 -17.00 19.32 0.66
C GLU A 147 -16.40 17.94 0.90
N PRO A 148 -15.99 17.58 2.14
CA PRO A 148 -15.60 16.20 2.45
C PRO A 148 -16.76 15.24 2.16
N PHE A 149 -16.44 14.00 1.78
CA PHE A 149 -17.48 12.98 1.64
C PHE A 149 -18.20 12.74 2.97
N GLY A 150 -17.48 12.67 4.07
CA GLY A 150 -18.02 12.45 5.41
C GLY A 150 -17.27 11.36 6.17
N VAL A 151 -17.84 10.15 6.26
CA VAL A 151 -17.20 9.00 6.89
C VAL A 151 -16.52 8.12 5.83
N SER A 152 -15.19 8.06 5.87
CA SER A 152 -14.37 7.25 4.97
C SER A 152 -13.99 5.92 5.64
N ALA A 153 -14.39 4.80 5.06
CA ALA A 153 -13.92 3.48 5.43
C ALA A 153 -12.61 3.17 4.69
N GLN A 154 -11.55 2.86 5.43
CA GLN A 154 -10.23 2.56 4.88
C GLN A 154 -9.82 1.14 5.25
N VAL A 155 -9.66 0.27 4.27
CA VAL A 155 -9.28 -1.14 4.47
C VAL A 155 -7.84 -1.32 4.00
N ILE A 156 -6.95 -1.57 4.96
CA ILE A 156 -5.50 -1.47 4.79
C ILE A 156 -4.88 -2.88 4.68
N PRO A 157 -3.93 -3.09 3.73
CA PRO A 157 -3.21 -4.36 3.60
C PRO A 157 -2.02 -4.45 4.56
N TRP A 158 -1.46 -5.63 4.66
CA TRP A 158 -0.45 -6.01 5.62
C TRP A 158 1.01 -5.70 5.23
N ASN A 159 1.29 -5.40 3.96
CA ASN A 159 2.69 -5.32 3.46
C ASN A 159 3.42 -4.02 3.86
N PHE A 160 2.71 -2.89 3.97
CA PHE A 160 3.22 -1.61 4.49
C PHE A 160 2.15 -0.97 5.38
N PRO A 161 1.79 -1.60 6.51
CA PRO A 161 0.57 -1.26 7.23
C PRO A 161 0.55 0.18 7.77
N VAL A 162 1.67 0.69 8.27
CA VAL A 162 1.77 2.03 8.85
C VAL A 162 1.78 3.11 7.77
N SER A 163 2.60 2.93 6.72
CA SER A 163 2.64 3.85 5.57
C SER A 163 1.30 3.93 4.85
N LEU A 164 0.64 2.78 4.62
CA LEU A 164 -0.62 2.75 3.88
C LEU A 164 -1.80 3.32 4.69
N VAL A 165 -1.78 3.19 6.02
CA VAL A 165 -2.68 3.98 6.87
C VAL A 165 -2.44 5.46 6.66
N ALA A 166 -1.20 5.93 6.76
CA ALA A 166 -0.89 7.36 6.65
C ALA A 166 -1.22 7.91 5.24
N ARG A 167 -0.97 7.11 4.20
CA ARG A 167 -1.23 7.44 2.78
C ARG A 167 -2.70 7.75 2.52
N SER A 168 -3.62 7.03 3.18
CA SER A 168 -5.05 7.24 3.03
C SER A 168 -5.62 8.18 4.11
N LEU A 169 -5.14 8.09 5.36
CA LEU A 169 -5.64 8.87 6.48
C LEU A 169 -5.28 10.36 6.38
N ALA A 170 -4.04 10.68 6.00
CA ALA A 170 -3.58 12.07 5.99
C ALA A 170 -4.38 12.95 5.00
N PRO A 171 -4.59 12.57 3.72
CA PRO A 171 -5.44 13.34 2.81
C PRO A 171 -6.91 13.37 3.23
N ALA A 172 -7.43 12.29 3.83
CA ALA A 172 -8.80 12.27 4.34
C ALA A 172 -9.02 13.31 5.44
N LEU A 173 -8.10 13.40 6.41
CA LEU A 173 -8.16 14.42 7.47
C LEU A 173 -7.89 15.83 6.95
N ALA A 174 -6.96 16.01 6.00
CA ALA A 174 -6.71 17.28 5.35
C ALA A 174 -7.97 17.82 4.66
N ALA A 175 -8.75 16.94 4.04
CA ALA A 175 -10.02 17.26 3.40
C ALA A 175 -11.19 17.47 4.39
N GLY A 176 -11.02 17.06 5.67
CA GLY A 176 -12.02 17.25 6.72
C GLY A 176 -12.97 16.05 6.94
N ASN A 177 -12.62 14.85 6.46
CA ASN A 177 -13.37 13.62 6.72
C ASN A 177 -13.10 13.07 8.11
N SER A 178 -14.00 12.19 8.59
CA SER A 178 -13.75 11.25 9.67
C SER A 178 -13.49 9.86 9.09
N VAL A 179 -12.68 9.06 9.77
CA VAL A 179 -12.16 7.82 9.19
C VAL A 179 -12.39 6.65 10.14
N VAL A 180 -12.80 5.52 9.56
CA VAL A 180 -12.78 4.21 10.20
C VAL A 180 -11.82 3.31 9.43
N ILE A 181 -10.71 2.94 10.08
CA ILE A 181 -9.65 2.11 9.52
C ILE A 181 -9.89 0.65 9.94
N LYS A 182 -9.96 -0.25 8.99
CA LYS A 182 -9.77 -1.68 9.25
C LYS A 182 -8.28 -1.98 9.05
N SER A 183 -7.54 -2.16 10.15
CA SER A 183 -6.14 -2.56 10.12
C SER A 183 -5.99 -4.00 9.62
N PRO A 184 -4.84 -4.38 9.04
CA PRO A 184 -4.61 -5.77 8.66
C PRO A 184 -4.51 -6.67 9.91
N GLU A 185 -5.17 -7.81 9.88
CA GLU A 185 -5.14 -8.81 10.97
C GLU A 185 -3.78 -9.49 11.13
N LEU A 186 -2.96 -9.47 10.08
CA LEU A 186 -1.64 -10.11 10.07
C LEU A 186 -0.53 -9.22 10.65
N THR A 187 -0.70 -7.89 10.56
CA THR A 187 0.30 -6.91 11.04
C THR A 187 -0.40 -5.73 11.73
N PRO A 188 -1.15 -6.00 12.81
CA PRO A 188 -2.01 -4.99 13.43
C PRO A 188 -1.33 -4.20 14.55
N LEU A 189 -0.26 -4.75 15.17
CA LEU A 189 0.27 -4.22 16.42
C LEU A 189 0.95 -2.85 16.22
N ALA A 190 1.72 -2.69 15.15
CA ALA A 190 2.33 -1.41 14.80
C ALA A 190 1.28 -0.36 14.40
N VAL A 191 0.21 -0.76 13.71
CA VAL A 191 -0.92 0.12 13.37
C VAL A 191 -1.66 0.59 14.62
N ALA A 192 -1.85 -0.29 15.60
CA ALA A 192 -2.52 0.06 16.85
C ALA A 192 -1.80 1.19 17.60
N LEU A 193 -0.46 1.29 17.50
CA LEU A 193 0.31 2.38 18.09
C LEU A 193 -0.08 3.77 17.54
N LEU A 194 -0.63 3.83 16.34
CA LEU A 194 -1.09 5.10 15.77
C LEU A 194 -2.22 5.73 16.58
N GLY A 195 -2.99 4.93 17.34
CA GLY A 195 -3.96 5.46 18.31
C GLY A 195 -3.30 6.35 19.37
N GLU A 196 -2.09 6.00 19.85
CA GLU A 196 -1.33 6.85 20.80
C GLU A 196 -0.98 8.19 20.13
N ALA A 197 -0.53 8.18 18.87
CA ALA A 197 -0.24 9.40 18.13
C ALA A 197 -1.49 10.27 17.97
N MET A 198 -2.67 9.68 17.74
CA MET A 198 -3.93 10.44 17.65
C MET A 198 -4.30 11.10 18.97
N VAL A 199 -4.17 10.39 20.12
CA VAL A 199 -4.43 10.94 21.45
C VAL A 199 -3.47 12.09 21.77
N ASN A 200 -2.16 11.88 21.59
CA ASN A 200 -1.13 12.87 21.90
C ASN A 200 -1.25 14.12 21.02
N ALA A 201 -1.58 13.96 19.74
CA ALA A 201 -1.83 15.07 18.82
C ALA A 201 -3.16 15.80 19.09
N LYS A 202 -3.99 15.31 20.02
CA LYS A 202 -5.32 15.84 20.36
C LYS A 202 -6.28 15.85 19.15
N VAL A 203 -6.30 14.73 18.41
CA VAL A 203 -7.28 14.52 17.33
C VAL A 203 -8.68 14.47 17.95
N PRO A 204 -9.69 15.16 17.37
CA PRO A 204 -11.05 15.11 17.86
C PRO A 204 -11.58 13.68 17.98
N ALA A 205 -12.29 13.39 19.07
CA ALA A 205 -12.92 12.10 19.28
C ALA A 205 -13.83 11.72 18.09
N GLY A 206 -13.73 10.48 17.62
CA GLY A 206 -14.46 10.00 16.45
C GLY A 206 -13.85 10.36 15.08
N ALA A 207 -12.91 11.32 15.00
CA ALA A 207 -12.27 11.67 13.73
C ALA A 207 -11.43 10.53 13.15
N VAL A 208 -10.80 9.72 14.02
CA VAL A 208 -10.03 8.53 13.65
C VAL A 208 -10.44 7.37 14.54
N ASN A 209 -10.77 6.23 13.91
CA ASN A 209 -11.11 4.98 14.59
C ASN A 209 -10.31 3.87 13.92
N ILE A 210 -9.69 2.97 14.70
CA ILE A 210 -8.83 1.88 14.22
C ILE A 210 -9.37 0.57 14.77
N LEU A 211 -9.79 -0.31 13.87
CA LEU A 211 -10.35 -1.62 14.17
C LEU A 211 -9.43 -2.72 13.64
N CYS A 212 -9.18 -3.75 14.44
CA CYS A 212 -8.51 -4.96 14.01
C CYS A 212 -9.47 -6.15 14.00
N GLY A 213 -9.63 -6.79 12.85
CA GLY A 213 -10.49 -7.95 12.68
C GLY A 213 -10.31 -8.58 11.31
N TYR A 214 -10.94 -9.72 11.09
CA TYR A 214 -10.80 -10.43 9.82
C TYR A 214 -11.53 -9.73 8.67
N GLY A 215 -11.00 -9.88 7.45
CA GLY A 215 -11.58 -9.26 6.26
C GLY A 215 -13.01 -9.73 5.99
N HIS A 216 -13.30 -11.04 6.23
CA HIS A 216 -14.59 -11.65 5.93
C HIS A 216 -15.73 -11.29 6.91
N ASP A 217 -15.41 -10.76 8.08
CA ASP A 217 -16.41 -10.33 9.07
C ASP A 217 -16.33 -8.82 9.35
N THR A 218 -15.29 -8.35 10.03
CA THR A 218 -15.11 -6.92 10.38
C THR A 218 -14.99 -6.05 9.13
N GLY A 219 -14.18 -6.49 8.14
CA GLY A 219 -14.03 -5.78 6.88
C GLY A 219 -15.33 -5.74 6.09
N ALA A 220 -16.01 -6.87 5.96
CA ALA A 220 -17.30 -6.98 5.27
C ALA A 220 -18.39 -6.12 5.96
N ALA A 221 -18.47 -6.15 7.29
CA ALA A 221 -19.43 -5.32 8.05
C ALA A 221 -19.13 -3.81 7.84
N LEU A 222 -17.86 -3.41 7.80
CA LEU A 222 -17.49 -2.02 7.60
C LEU A 222 -17.88 -1.51 6.22
N VAL A 223 -17.54 -2.23 5.14
CA VAL A 223 -17.80 -1.77 3.77
C VAL A 223 -19.28 -1.87 3.38
N ALA A 224 -20.07 -2.69 4.08
CA ALA A 224 -21.51 -2.79 3.91
C ALA A 224 -22.32 -1.85 4.83
N HIS A 225 -21.65 -1.08 5.70
CA HIS A 225 -22.35 -0.24 6.65
C HIS A 225 -23.01 0.97 5.96
N LYS A 226 -24.32 1.16 6.19
CA LYS A 226 -25.15 2.20 5.53
C LYS A 226 -24.69 3.65 5.77
N ASP A 227 -23.96 3.90 6.85
CA ASP A 227 -23.48 5.24 7.24
C ASP A 227 -22.02 5.49 6.82
N ILE A 228 -21.52 4.76 5.81
CA ILE A 228 -20.24 5.02 5.13
C ILE A 228 -20.51 5.85 3.87
N ASP A 229 -19.73 6.91 3.66
CA ASP A 229 -19.85 7.80 2.51
C ASP A 229 -18.78 7.56 1.44
N GLN A 230 -17.70 6.83 1.78
CA GLN A 230 -16.60 6.51 0.88
C GLN A 230 -15.86 5.26 1.36
N ILE A 231 -15.35 4.47 0.41
CA ILE A 231 -14.46 3.34 0.68
C ILE A 231 -13.12 3.55 -0.03
N VAL A 232 -12.03 3.37 0.72
CA VAL A 232 -10.67 3.30 0.19
C VAL A 232 -10.10 1.93 0.52
N PHE A 233 -9.64 1.22 -0.49
CA PHE A 233 -9.15 -0.13 -0.37
C PHE A 233 -7.82 -0.31 -1.11
N THR A 234 -6.87 -0.91 -0.44
CA THR A 234 -5.64 -1.44 -1.06
C THR A 234 -5.54 -2.93 -0.77
N GLY A 235 -5.35 -3.75 -1.81
CA GLY A 235 -5.22 -5.19 -1.64
C GLY A 235 -5.41 -6.01 -2.93
N SER A 236 -5.91 -7.25 -2.80
CA SER A 236 -6.08 -8.15 -3.93
C SER A 236 -7.25 -7.76 -4.84
N VAL A 237 -7.16 -8.10 -6.14
CA VAL A 237 -8.25 -7.90 -7.11
C VAL A 237 -9.56 -8.55 -6.65
N ALA A 238 -9.49 -9.78 -6.17
CA ALA A 238 -10.69 -10.52 -5.73
C ALA A 238 -11.40 -9.82 -4.56
N THR A 239 -10.63 -9.32 -3.57
CA THR A 239 -11.20 -8.57 -2.45
C THR A 239 -11.76 -7.23 -2.90
N GLY A 240 -11.07 -6.51 -3.80
CA GLY A 240 -11.56 -5.25 -4.37
C GLY A 240 -12.90 -5.43 -5.11
N GLN A 241 -13.04 -6.50 -5.89
CA GLN A 241 -14.30 -6.84 -6.56
C GLN A 241 -15.44 -7.12 -5.56
N ALA A 242 -15.15 -7.84 -4.47
CA ALA A 242 -16.14 -8.09 -3.42
C ALA A 242 -16.57 -6.79 -2.72
N ILE A 243 -15.63 -5.90 -2.41
CA ILE A 243 -15.91 -4.59 -1.80
C ILE A 243 -16.74 -3.71 -2.75
N MET A 244 -16.38 -3.63 -4.04
CA MET A 244 -17.17 -2.89 -5.02
C MET A 244 -18.60 -3.44 -5.14
N SER A 245 -18.76 -4.76 -5.11
CA SER A 245 -20.09 -5.38 -5.12
C SER A 245 -20.92 -5.00 -3.90
N SER A 246 -20.31 -4.90 -2.72
CA SER A 246 -20.97 -4.42 -1.50
C SER A 246 -21.33 -2.93 -1.57
N ALA A 247 -20.42 -2.10 -2.13
CA ALA A 247 -20.61 -0.66 -2.24
C ALA A 247 -21.80 -0.26 -3.14
N VAL A 248 -22.19 -1.11 -4.09
CA VAL A 248 -23.33 -0.89 -5.00
C VAL A 248 -24.64 -0.72 -4.24
N GLU A 249 -24.85 -1.44 -3.13
CA GLU A 249 -26.11 -1.40 -2.36
C GLU A 249 -26.42 0.01 -1.84
N HIS A 250 -25.39 0.76 -1.46
CA HIS A 250 -25.53 2.13 -0.92
C HIS A 250 -24.96 3.21 -1.83
N VAL A 251 -24.56 2.85 -3.07
CA VAL A 251 -23.96 3.76 -4.07
C VAL A 251 -22.76 4.53 -3.51
N VAL A 252 -21.88 3.81 -2.77
CA VAL A 252 -20.72 4.40 -2.12
C VAL A 252 -19.54 4.49 -3.10
N PRO A 253 -18.94 5.66 -3.32
CA PRO A 253 -17.76 5.81 -4.16
C PRO A 253 -16.55 5.10 -3.56
N CYS A 254 -15.75 4.46 -4.44
CA CYS A 254 -14.59 3.68 -4.07
C CYS A 254 -13.31 4.26 -4.68
N VAL A 255 -12.19 4.14 -3.94
CA VAL A 255 -10.82 4.24 -4.44
C VAL A 255 -10.19 2.86 -4.29
N MET A 256 -9.69 2.30 -5.40
CA MET A 256 -9.20 0.93 -5.44
C MET A 256 -7.74 0.91 -5.90
N GLU A 257 -6.86 0.51 -5.00
CA GLU A 257 -5.44 0.25 -5.27
C GLU A 257 -5.20 -1.25 -5.18
N LEU A 258 -5.07 -1.89 -6.35
CA LEU A 258 -5.04 -3.35 -6.44
C LEU A 258 -3.66 -3.85 -6.88
N GLY A 259 -3.57 -5.16 -7.17
CA GLY A 259 -2.33 -5.80 -7.55
C GLY A 259 -1.72 -5.29 -8.85
N GLY A 260 -0.51 -5.77 -9.14
CA GLY A 260 0.22 -5.44 -10.35
C GLY A 260 1.01 -6.61 -10.92
N LYS A 261 1.35 -6.53 -12.19
CA LYS A 261 2.33 -7.39 -12.86
C LYS A 261 3.31 -6.54 -13.65
N SER A 262 3.96 -5.63 -12.92
CA SER A 262 4.73 -4.52 -13.46
C SER A 262 5.96 -4.98 -14.28
N ALA A 263 6.20 -4.31 -15.39
CA ALA A 263 7.25 -4.66 -16.34
C ALA A 263 8.33 -3.59 -16.43
N GLY A 264 9.61 -3.98 -16.31
CA GLY A 264 10.75 -3.21 -16.75
C GLY A 264 11.12 -3.58 -18.18
N VAL A 265 11.20 -2.62 -19.10
CA VAL A 265 11.60 -2.82 -20.50
C VAL A 265 13.03 -2.32 -20.69
N VAL A 266 13.94 -3.21 -21.11
CA VAL A 266 15.37 -2.93 -21.27
C VAL A 266 15.75 -2.92 -22.74
N PHE A 267 16.02 -1.75 -23.29
CA PHE A 267 16.49 -1.60 -24.67
C PHE A 267 17.98 -1.88 -24.80
N ALA A 268 18.46 -2.08 -26.05
CA ALA A 268 19.81 -2.49 -26.36
C ALA A 268 20.91 -1.52 -25.88
N ASP A 269 20.59 -0.24 -25.76
CA ASP A 269 21.48 0.85 -25.36
C ASP A 269 21.44 1.18 -23.85
N ALA A 270 20.64 0.44 -23.07
CA ALA A 270 20.44 0.68 -21.64
C ALA A 270 21.75 0.63 -20.85
N ASN A 271 21.82 1.39 -19.75
CA ASN A 271 22.87 1.22 -18.77
C ASN A 271 22.57 -0.01 -17.91
N LEU A 272 23.32 -1.09 -18.11
CA LEU A 272 23.04 -2.38 -17.45
C LEU A 272 23.27 -2.33 -15.93
N ASP A 273 24.14 -1.48 -15.42
CA ASP A 273 24.32 -1.31 -13.97
C ASP A 273 23.05 -0.74 -13.34
N GLN A 274 22.41 0.24 -13.99
CA GLN A 274 21.12 0.78 -13.55
C GLN A 274 20.00 -0.26 -13.66
N VAL A 275 20.00 -1.09 -14.72
CA VAL A 275 19.02 -2.19 -14.88
C VAL A 275 19.12 -3.16 -13.73
N ILE A 276 20.33 -3.63 -13.39
CA ILE A 276 20.55 -4.62 -12.33
C ILE A 276 20.16 -4.03 -10.96
N SER A 277 20.62 -2.82 -10.63
CA SER A 277 20.28 -2.18 -9.34
C SER A 277 18.76 -1.90 -9.22
N SER A 278 18.11 -1.51 -10.31
CA SER A 278 16.66 -1.31 -10.34
C SER A 278 15.89 -2.62 -10.25
N ALA A 279 16.37 -3.71 -10.85
CA ALA A 279 15.74 -5.02 -10.72
C ALA A 279 15.90 -5.60 -9.30
N ASP A 280 17.05 -5.40 -8.69
CA ASP A 280 17.33 -5.75 -7.29
C ASP A 280 16.35 -5.03 -6.35
N ALA A 281 16.38 -3.71 -6.34
CA ALA A 281 15.50 -2.90 -5.51
C ALA A 281 14.01 -3.14 -5.86
N GLY A 282 13.67 -3.18 -7.15
CA GLY A 282 12.29 -3.29 -7.62
C GLY A 282 11.64 -4.65 -7.37
N ASN A 283 12.43 -5.74 -7.31
CA ASN A 283 11.88 -7.08 -7.10
C ASN A 283 12.07 -7.59 -5.68
N LEU A 284 13.22 -7.30 -5.04
CA LEU A 284 13.57 -7.89 -3.75
C LEU A 284 13.17 -7.03 -2.54
N PHE A 285 12.88 -5.74 -2.70
CA PHE A 285 12.37 -4.92 -1.60
C PHE A 285 11.15 -5.56 -0.96
N ASN A 286 11.15 -5.64 0.38
CA ASN A 286 10.14 -6.34 1.18
C ASN A 286 9.86 -7.78 0.67
N SER A 287 10.92 -8.45 0.18
CA SER A 287 10.84 -9.80 -0.40
C SER A 287 9.83 -9.93 -1.54
N GLY A 288 9.69 -8.87 -2.35
CA GLY A 288 8.75 -8.82 -3.48
C GLY A 288 7.28 -8.70 -3.07
N GLN A 289 6.97 -8.53 -1.79
CA GLN A 289 5.61 -8.33 -1.28
C GLN A 289 5.16 -6.87 -1.46
N VAL A 290 5.26 -6.39 -2.69
CA VAL A 290 5.00 -5.00 -3.11
C VAL A 290 4.11 -5.01 -4.35
N CYS A 291 2.99 -4.28 -4.32
CA CYS A 291 2.06 -4.20 -5.46
C CYS A 291 2.73 -3.65 -6.74
N SER A 292 3.69 -2.73 -6.58
CA SER A 292 4.48 -2.13 -7.65
C SER A 292 5.84 -2.79 -7.87
N ALA A 293 6.05 -4.04 -7.39
CA ALA A 293 7.30 -4.76 -7.62
C ALA A 293 7.60 -4.94 -9.12
N MET A 294 8.87 -4.82 -9.52
CA MET A 294 9.32 -5.20 -10.86
C MET A 294 9.26 -6.74 -10.97
N SER A 295 8.10 -7.26 -11.31
CA SER A 295 7.85 -8.71 -11.37
C SER A 295 8.12 -9.34 -12.73
N ARG A 296 8.29 -8.51 -13.79
CA ARG A 296 8.71 -8.90 -15.13
C ARG A 296 9.85 -8.01 -15.61
N LEU A 297 10.88 -8.57 -16.22
CA LEU A 297 11.91 -7.84 -16.92
C LEU A 297 11.96 -8.31 -18.38
N ILE A 298 11.68 -7.41 -19.31
CA ILE A 298 11.56 -7.65 -20.74
C ILE A 298 12.78 -7.04 -21.40
N VAL A 299 13.70 -7.87 -21.90
CA VAL A 299 15.04 -7.47 -22.30
C VAL A 299 15.26 -7.67 -23.79
N HIS A 300 15.85 -6.66 -24.45
CA HIS A 300 16.24 -6.78 -25.86
C HIS A 300 17.24 -7.93 -26.06
N GLU A 301 17.03 -8.72 -27.14
CA GLU A 301 17.81 -9.93 -27.35
C GLU A 301 19.33 -9.76 -27.38
N SER A 302 19.81 -8.59 -27.85
CA SER A 302 21.26 -8.32 -27.96
C SER A 302 21.98 -8.17 -26.62
N VAL A 303 21.28 -7.85 -25.52
CA VAL A 303 21.84 -7.67 -24.18
C VAL A 303 21.27 -8.68 -23.17
N TYR A 304 20.39 -9.58 -23.62
CA TYR A 304 19.66 -10.51 -22.77
C TYR A 304 20.57 -11.43 -21.94
N GLU A 305 21.54 -12.06 -22.57
CA GLU A 305 22.40 -13.03 -21.86
C GLU A 305 23.30 -12.33 -20.84
N GLU A 306 23.78 -11.13 -21.15
CA GLU A 306 24.56 -10.32 -20.17
C GLU A 306 23.69 -9.89 -18.99
N VAL A 307 22.47 -9.37 -19.23
CA VAL A 307 21.52 -9.01 -18.18
C VAL A 307 21.21 -10.22 -17.31
N LYS A 308 20.91 -11.38 -17.92
CA LYS A 308 20.62 -12.62 -17.19
C LYS A 308 21.79 -13.02 -16.28
N GLN A 309 23.01 -13.07 -16.81
CA GLN A 309 24.20 -13.44 -16.02
C GLN A 309 24.42 -12.51 -14.84
N ARG A 310 24.29 -11.19 -15.05
CA ARG A 310 24.45 -10.19 -13.98
C ARG A 310 23.34 -10.31 -12.92
N LEU A 311 22.10 -10.55 -13.33
CA LEU A 311 20.98 -10.78 -12.40
C LEU A 311 21.18 -12.05 -11.57
N VAL A 312 21.65 -13.14 -12.19
CA VAL A 312 21.97 -14.38 -11.49
C VAL A 312 23.03 -14.15 -10.43
N ALA A 313 24.10 -13.43 -10.78
CA ALA A 313 25.16 -13.09 -9.83
C ALA A 313 24.63 -12.21 -8.67
N CYS A 314 23.83 -11.19 -8.98
CA CYS A 314 23.21 -10.31 -7.99
C CYS A 314 22.28 -11.07 -7.02
N PHE A 315 21.35 -11.84 -7.56
CA PHE A 315 20.34 -12.56 -6.74
C PHE A 315 20.95 -13.70 -5.92
N SER A 316 21.95 -14.39 -6.47
CA SER A 316 22.65 -15.47 -5.75
C SER A 316 23.54 -14.97 -4.61
N ALA A 317 23.93 -13.69 -4.61
CA ALA A 317 24.75 -13.07 -3.57
C ALA A 317 23.93 -12.57 -2.37
N LYS A 318 22.58 -12.57 -2.47
CA LYS A 318 21.71 -12.04 -1.43
C LYS A 318 21.66 -12.95 -0.20
N THR A 319 21.69 -12.33 0.96
CA THR A 319 21.45 -13.00 2.23
C THR A 319 19.94 -13.20 2.43
N VAL A 320 19.55 -14.38 2.92
CA VAL A 320 18.15 -14.69 3.25
C VAL A 320 18.08 -15.00 4.74
N GLY A 321 17.27 -14.27 5.49
CA GLY A 321 17.20 -14.41 6.95
C GLY A 321 16.19 -13.46 7.60
N ALA A 322 16.24 -13.38 8.93
CA ALA A 322 15.31 -12.56 9.70
C ALA A 322 15.51 -11.05 9.45
N GLY A 323 14.42 -10.28 9.52
CA GLY A 323 14.46 -8.84 9.37
C GLY A 323 15.25 -8.11 10.46
N MET A 324 15.29 -8.69 11.67
CA MET A 324 16.11 -8.18 12.78
C MET A 324 17.62 -8.25 12.50
N ASP A 325 18.05 -9.12 11.59
CA ASP A 325 19.45 -9.30 11.17
C ASP A 325 19.78 -8.46 9.94
N GLU A 326 18.87 -7.59 9.49
CA GLU A 326 19.03 -6.75 8.28
C GLU A 326 19.37 -7.57 7.03
N SER A 327 18.79 -8.78 6.89
CA SER A 327 18.99 -9.63 5.72
C SER A 327 18.38 -8.98 4.47
N ASP A 328 19.00 -9.21 3.29
CA ASP A 328 18.55 -8.63 2.01
C ASP A 328 17.14 -9.11 1.61
N VAL A 329 16.86 -10.39 1.84
CA VAL A 329 15.55 -11.01 1.61
C VAL A 329 15.06 -11.61 2.92
N THR A 330 13.90 -11.17 3.34
CA THR A 330 13.30 -11.49 4.62
C THR A 330 12.11 -12.46 4.45
N PRO A 331 11.45 -12.94 5.53
CA PRO A 331 10.38 -13.91 5.37
C PRO A 331 9.22 -13.43 4.51
N ILE A 332 8.57 -14.35 3.85
CA ILE A 332 7.19 -14.18 3.38
C ILE A 332 6.28 -14.17 4.61
N LEU A 333 5.30 -13.28 4.63
CA LEU A 333 4.54 -13.04 5.86
C LEU A 333 3.78 -14.27 6.37
N THR A 334 3.26 -15.13 5.49
CA THR A 334 2.49 -16.31 5.89
C THR A 334 2.90 -17.55 5.12
N LYS A 335 2.72 -18.73 5.77
CA LYS A 335 2.92 -20.01 5.10
C LYS A 335 2.01 -20.17 3.87
N ILE A 336 0.78 -19.69 3.94
CA ILE A 336 -0.17 -19.75 2.81
C ILE A 336 0.38 -19.00 1.58
N GLN A 337 0.96 -17.82 1.79
CA GLN A 337 1.55 -17.05 0.70
C GLN A 337 2.84 -17.71 0.19
N LEU A 338 3.66 -18.26 1.07
CA LEU A 338 4.87 -19.02 0.69
C LEU A 338 4.50 -20.22 -0.17
N ASP A 339 3.51 -21.01 0.24
CA ASP A 339 3.05 -22.19 -0.48
C ASP A 339 2.48 -21.80 -1.86
N LYS A 340 1.75 -20.68 -1.94
CA LYS A 340 1.25 -20.13 -3.21
C LYS A 340 2.41 -19.77 -4.16
N ILE A 341 3.44 -19.07 -3.66
CA ILE A 341 4.61 -18.71 -4.48
C ILE A 341 5.31 -19.97 -4.99
N ALA A 342 5.54 -20.96 -4.12
CA ALA A 342 6.15 -22.22 -4.48
C ALA A 342 5.35 -23.00 -5.54
N ALA A 343 4.04 -23.07 -5.37
CA ALA A 343 3.13 -23.72 -6.34
C ALA A 343 3.17 -23.03 -7.70
N MET A 344 3.17 -21.69 -7.75
CA MET A 344 3.28 -20.94 -9.01
C MET A 344 4.63 -21.18 -9.70
N CYS A 345 5.73 -21.25 -8.96
CA CYS A 345 7.05 -21.58 -9.51
C CYS A 345 7.10 -23.03 -10.05
N ALA A 346 6.50 -23.98 -9.34
CA ALA A 346 6.40 -25.36 -9.80
C ALA A 346 5.54 -25.49 -11.09
N HIS A 347 4.37 -24.86 -11.09
CA HIS A 347 3.49 -24.86 -12.25
C HIS A 347 4.12 -24.18 -13.48
N ALA A 348 4.90 -23.12 -13.28
CA ALA A 348 5.65 -22.48 -14.37
C ALA A 348 6.62 -23.47 -15.05
N LYS A 349 7.30 -24.33 -14.27
CA LYS A 349 8.18 -25.38 -14.82
C LYS A 349 7.39 -26.41 -15.65
N GLU A 350 6.19 -26.79 -15.19
CA GLU A 350 5.29 -27.67 -15.93
C GLU A 350 4.83 -27.04 -17.25
N GLN A 351 4.67 -25.71 -17.28
CA GLN A 351 4.37 -24.93 -18.49
C GLN A 351 5.59 -24.71 -19.40
N GLY A 352 6.74 -25.31 -19.11
CA GLY A 352 7.97 -25.21 -19.89
C GLY A 352 8.84 -23.99 -19.58
N ALA A 353 8.58 -23.26 -18.48
CA ALA A 353 9.46 -22.20 -18.03
C ALA A 353 10.74 -22.76 -17.39
N HIS A 354 11.83 -22.00 -17.48
CA HIS A 354 13.14 -22.40 -16.93
C HIS A 354 13.45 -21.57 -15.67
N CYS A 355 13.55 -22.25 -14.53
CA CYS A 355 13.99 -21.62 -13.30
C CYS A 355 15.52 -21.52 -13.29
N VAL A 356 16.05 -20.29 -13.32
CA VAL A 356 17.49 -20.00 -13.41
C VAL A 356 18.12 -19.94 -12.03
N VAL A 357 17.40 -19.35 -11.06
CA VAL A 357 17.84 -19.22 -9.64
C VAL A 357 16.62 -19.41 -8.76
N GLY A 358 16.79 -20.04 -7.60
CA GLY A 358 15.76 -20.19 -6.57
C GLY A 358 14.62 -21.12 -6.97
N GLY A 359 13.38 -20.65 -6.75
CA GLY A 359 12.15 -21.35 -7.19
C GLY A 359 11.64 -22.42 -6.22
N THR A 360 12.26 -22.57 -5.04
CA THR A 360 11.82 -23.51 -3.99
C THR A 360 12.06 -22.85 -2.62
N PRO A 361 11.11 -22.92 -1.69
CA PRO A 361 11.32 -22.46 -0.32
C PRO A 361 12.54 -23.09 0.34
N LEU A 362 13.16 -22.39 1.28
CA LEU A 362 14.26 -22.92 2.05
C LEU A 362 13.73 -23.93 3.10
N ASP A 363 14.49 -24.99 3.32
CA ASP A 363 14.20 -26.00 4.35
C ASP A 363 14.77 -25.54 5.70
N GLN A 364 14.09 -24.58 6.32
CA GLN A 364 14.45 -24.03 7.64
C GLN A 364 13.19 -23.51 8.35
N GLU A 365 13.33 -23.20 9.63
CA GLU A 365 12.28 -22.56 10.41
C GLU A 365 11.91 -21.18 9.82
N GLY A 366 10.62 -20.82 9.83
CA GLY A 366 10.10 -19.60 9.21
C GLY A 366 9.71 -19.76 7.74
N TYR A 367 9.25 -18.67 7.12
CA TYR A 367 8.63 -18.70 5.79
C TYR A 367 9.54 -18.07 4.73
N PHE A 368 10.67 -18.70 4.43
CA PHE A 368 11.70 -18.13 3.57
C PHE A 368 11.63 -18.63 2.13
N MET A 369 11.56 -17.67 1.19
CA MET A 369 11.68 -17.88 -0.25
C MET A 369 12.94 -17.18 -0.75
N PRO A 370 13.90 -17.89 -1.38
CA PRO A 370 15.09 -17.25 -1.91
C PRO A 370 14.74 -16.38 -3.13
N PRO A 371 15.59 -15.38 -3.48
CA PRO A 371 15.49 -14.69 -4.74
C PRO A 371 15.35 -15.64 -5.90
N THR A 372 14.37 -15.41 -6.77
CA THR A 372 14.01 -16.35 -7.82
C THR A 372 13.96 -15.66 -9.18
N ILE A 373 14.61 -16.27 -10.18
CA ILE A 373 14.55 -15.83 -11.58
C ILE A 373 13.99 -16.96 -12.43
N ILE A 374 12.95 -16.66 -13.21
CA ILE A 374 12.29 -17.63 -14.09
C ILE A 374 12.24 -17.05 -15.51
N GLU A 375 12.86 -17.74 -16.47
CA GLU A 375 12.67 -17.49 -17.91
C GLU A 375 11.34 -18.10 -18.34
N ALA A 376 10.41 -17.28 -18.82
CA ALA A 376 9.08 -17.76 -19.20
C ALA A 376 8.54 -17.07 -20.46
N GLN A 377 7.61 -17.73 -21.13
CA GLN A 377 6.83 -17.14 -22.23
C GLN A 377 5.70 -16.27 -21.66
N ALA A 378 5.24 -15.30 -22.46
CA ALA A 378 4.22 -14.34 -22.04
C ALA A 378 2.88 -14.99 -21.65
N ASN A 379 2.55 -16.15 -22.23
CA ASN A 379 1.30 -16.86 -21.97
C ASN A 379 1.32 -17.80 -20.76
N THR A 380 2.46 -17.90 -20.04
CA THR A 380 2.53 -18.68 -18.80
C THR A 380 1.82 -17.98 -17.67
N GLU A 381 1.24 -18.73 -16.73
CA GLU A 381 0.54 -18.15 -15.59
C GLU A 381 1.45 -17.22 -14.77
N ILE A 382 2.70 -17.61 -14.53
CA ILE A 382 3.65 -16.82 -13.77
C ILE A 382 4.03 -15.49 -14.41
N ALA A 383 3.88 -15.36 -15.74
CA ALA A 383 4.08 -14.10 -16.46
C ALA A 383 2.83 -13.20 -16.45
N GLN A 384 1.64 -13.76 -16.15
CA GLN A 384 0.35 -13.08 -16.18
C GLN A 384 -0.16 -12.70 -14.79
N GLN A 385 0.01 -13.56 -13.78
CA GLN A 385 -0.55 -13.39 -12.46
C GLN A 385 0.45 -12.78 -11.48
N GLU A 386 -0.06 -12.02 -10.51
CA GLU A 386 0.71 -11.48 -9.41
C GLU A 386 1.19 -12.58 -8.47
N VAL A 387 2.51 -12.74 -8.34
CA VAL A 387 3.14 -13.74 -7.44
C VAL A 387 3.19 -13.22 -6.00
N PHE A 388 3.47 -11.93 -5.82
CA PHE A 388 3.64 -11.25 -4.54
C PHE A 388 4.71 -11.89 -3.65
N GLY A 389 5.90 -12.02 -4.23
CA GLY A 389 7.09 -12.64 -3.64
C GLY A 389 8.34 -12.34 -4.46
N PRO A 390 9.54 -12.79 -4.02
CA PRO A 390 10.83 -12.43 -4.62
C PRO A 390 11.09 -13.21 -5.93
N VAL A 391 10.18 -13.06 -6.89
CA VAL A 391 10.19 -13.80 -8.16
C VAL A 391 10.17 -12.84 -9.33
N LEU A 392 11.26 -12.84 -10.11
CA LEU A 392 11.41 -12.05 -11.34
C LEU A 392 11.21 -12.95 -12.56
N VAL A 393 10.26 -12.60 -13.41
CA VAL A 393 10.05 -13.27 -14.71
C VAL A 393 10.86 -12.54 -15.76
N LEU A 394 11.74 -13.27 -16.45
CA LEU A 394 12.63 -12.75 -17.48
C LEU A 394 12.13 -13.15 -18.86
N MET A 395 11.95 -12.17 -19.75
CA MET A 395 11.45 -12.36 -21.12
C MET A 395 12.34 -11.63 -22.12
N LYS A 396 12.32 -12.10 -23.38
CA LYS A 396 13.14 -11.57 -24.49
C LYS A 396 12.27 -10.90 -25.53
N PHE A 397 12.75 -9.78 -26.11
CA PHE A 397 12.13 -9.16 -27.29
C PHE A 397 13.15 -8.80 -28.37
N LYS A 398 12.68 -8.61 -29.60
CA LYS A 398 13.48 -8.23 -30.78
C LYS A 398 13.16 -6.85 -31.33
N THR A 399 11.90 -6.46 -31.31
CA THR A 399 11.44 -5.17 -31.85
C THR A 399 10.77 -4.34 -30.79
N THR A 400 10.83 -3.03 -30.90
CA THR A 400 10.18 -2.08 -29.98
C THR A 400 8.70 -2.38 -29.81
N GLN A 401 7.99 -2.73 -30.88
CA GLN A 401 6.57 -3.08 -30.79
C GLN A 401 6.35 -4.33 -29.95
N GLN A 402 7.18 -5.36 -30.14
CA GLN A 402 7.11 -6.57 -29.33
C GLN A 402 7.34 -6.27 -27.83
N ALA A 403 8.23 -5.31 -27.50
CA ALA A 403 8.44 -4.90 -26.12
C ALA A 403 7.17 -4.30 -25.50
N TYR A 404 6.45 -3.45 -26.26
CA TYR A 404 5.19 -2.85 -25.81
C TYR A 404 4.08 -3.91 -25.68
N ASP A 405 3.96 -4.81 -26.66
CA ASP A 405 2.97 -5.90 -26.63
C ASP A 405 3.18 -6.81 -25.41
N LEU A 406 4.43 -7.15 -25.08
CA LEU A 406 4.78 -7.95 -23.92
C LEU A 406 4.52 -7.19 -22.60
N ALA A 407 4.89 -5.91 -22.54
CA ALA A 407 4.72 -5.11 -21.33
C ALA A 407 3.24 -4.90 -21.01
N ASN A 408 2.43 -4.57 -22.02
CA ASN A 408 1.00 -4.30 -21.90
C ASN A 408 0.14 -5.60 -21.92
N GLY A 409 0.74 -6.76 -22.18
CA GLY A 409 0.05 -8.03 -22.38
C GLY A 409 -0.44 -8.70 -21.10
N THR A 410 -0.88 -7.93 -20.09
CA THR A 410 -1.55 -8.43 -18.87
C THR A 410 -2.78 -7.59 -18.58
N GLU A 411 -3.64 -8.06 -17.69
CA GLU A 411 -4.84 -7.31 -17.26
C GLU A 411 -4.51 -6.18 -16.26
N PHE A 412 -3.24 -6.07 -15.82
CA PHE A 412 -2.75 -5.09 -14.86
C PHE A 412 -2.12 -3.88 -15.55
N GLY A 413 -2.08 -2.76 -14.83
CA GLY A 413 -1.42 -1.54 -15.28
C GLY A 413 -1.09 -0.60 -14.11
N LEU A 414 -0.35 -1.10 -13.09
CA LEU A 414 0.02 -0.28 -11.95
C LEU A 414 1.26 0.56 -12.24
N VAL A 415 2.40 -0.09 -12.50
CA VAL A 415 3.69 0.55 -12.74
C VAL A 415 4.38 -0.10 -13.94
N ALA A 416 5.18 0.68 -14.66
CA ALA A 416 6.12 0.20 -15.68
C ALA A 416 7.43 0.95 -15.59
N GLY A 417 8.50 0.37 -16.16
CA GLY A 417 9.81 1.03 -16.28
C GLY A 417 10.39 0.89 -17.67
N VAL A 418 11.22 1.85 -18.06
CA VAL A 418 11.94 1.89 -19.35
C VAL A 418 13.40 2.17 -19.08
N PHE A 419 14.29 1.37 -19.67
CA PHE A 419 15.73 1.53 -19.58
C PHE A 419 16.33 1.74 -20.98
N THR A 420 16.80 2.96 -21.25
CA THR A 420 17.45 3.38 -22.51
C THR A 420 18.22 4.66 -22.30
N LYS A 421 19.25 4.92 -23.09
CA LYS A 421 19.98 6.20 -23.16
C LYS A 421 19.35 7.17 -24.15
N ASP A 422 18.46 6.69 -25.05
CA ASP A 422 17.76 7.53 -26.04
C ASP A 422 16.54 8.19 -25.39
N LEU A 423 16.61 9.52 -25.20
CA LEU A 423 15.52 10.31 -24.63
C LEU A 423 14.22 10.22 -25.46
N SER A 424 14.34 10.20 -26.79
CA SER A 424 13.17 10.13 -27.69
C SER A 424 12.45 8.79 -27.51
N LEU A 425 13.21 7.69 -27.47
CA LEU A 425 12.69 6.36 -27.22
C LEU A 425 12.08 6.25 -25.81
N ALA A 426 12.74 6.81 -24.79
CA ALA A 426 12.23 6.84 -23.43
C ALA A 426 10.84 7.52 -23.35
N LEU A 427 10.70 8.71 -23.94
CA LEU A 427 9.44 9.46 -23.97
C LEU A 427 8.34 8.74 -24.79
N GLN A 428 8.71 8.16 -25.93
CA GLN A 428 7.81 7.38 -26.74
C GLN A 428 7.31 6.14 -25.98
N ALA A 429 8.21 5.36 -25.40
CA ALA A 429 7.88 4.18 -24.63
C ALA A 429 7.00 4.52 -23.40
N SER A 430 7.32 5.58 -22.68
CA SER A 430 6.50 6.03 -21.54
C SER A 430 5.05 6.33 -21.90
N ARG A 431 4.78 6.75 -23.15
CA ARG A 431 3.42 7.01 -23.65
C ARG A 431 2.72 5.75 -24.17
N GLN A 432 3.49 4.72 -24.57
CA GLN A 432 2.94 3.47 -25.09
C GLN A 432 2.66 2.44 -24.00
N LEU A 433 3.35 2.53 -22.87
CA LEU A 433 3.14 1.64 -21.74
C LEU A 433 1.84 1.99 -21.00
N VAL A 434 0.98 0.99 -20.84
CA VAL A 434 -0.31 1.13 -20.15
C VAL A 434 -0.10 0.89 -18.66
N ALA A 435 0.22 1.96 -17.95
CA ALA A 435 0.44 1.95 -16.50
C ALA A 435 0.08 3.31 -15.89
N GLY A 436 -0.29 3.32 -14.62
CA GLY A 436 -0.58 4.56 -13.91
C GLY A 436 0.67 5.37 -13.58
N GLN A 437 1.84 4.71 -13.46
CA GLN A 437 3.13 5.33 -13.28
C GLN A 437 4.20 4.66 -14.15
N VAL A 438 5.05 5.46 -14.80
CA VAL A 438 6.16 4.97 -15.62
C VAL A 438 7.46 5.59 -15.14
N PHE A 439 8.44 4.75 -14.84
CA PHE A 439 9.80 5.15 -14.49
C PHE A 439 10.72 5.11 -15.71
N VAL A 440 11.75 5.93 -15.72
CA VAL A 440 12.79 5.90 -16.76
C VAL A 440 14.17 5.79 -16.10
N ASN A 441 14.91 4.74 -16.48
CA ASN A 441 16.27 4.42 -16.01
C ASN A 441 16.39 4.23 -14.48
N GLU A 442 15.29 3.89 -13.83
CA GLU A 442 15.21 3.70 -12.39
C GLU A 442 13.95 2.90 -12.04
N TRP A 443 13.83 2.46 -10.77
CA TRP A 443 12.62 1.91 -10.20
C TRP A 443 12.32 2.57 -8.85
N PHE A 444 11.06 2.81 -8.53
CA PHE A 444 10.60 3.54 -7.35
C PHE A 444 10.92 5.04 -7.31
N ALA A 445 11.26 5.65 -8.47
CA ALA A 445 11.37 7.09 -8.57
C ALA A 445 10.08 7.81 -8.14
N GLY A 446 10.24 9.01 -7.68
CA GLY A 446 9.14 9.83 -7.19
C GLY A 446 9.05 9.81 -5.66
N GLY A 447 7.92 10.17 -5.12
CA GLY A 447 7.75 10.31 -3.68
C GLY A 447 6.30 10.53 -3.32
N ILE A 448 6.07 11.12 -2.16
CA ILE A 448 4.73 11.41 -1.66
C ILE A 448 3.99 12.42 -2.55
N SER A 449 4.72 13.34 -3.17
CA SER A 449 4.16 14.37 -4.06
C SER A 449 3.80 13.90 -5.47
N THR A 450 4.15 12.66 -5.85
CA THR A 450 3.79 12.10 -7.16
C THR A 450 2.56 11.22 -7.07
N PRO A 451 1.54 11.39 -7.96
CA PRO A 451 0.34 10.57 -7.93
C PRO A 451 0.68 9.09 -8.18
N PHE A 452 -0.01 8.21 -7.47
CA PHE A 452 0.13 6.77 -7.56
C PHE A 452 -1.23 6.12 -7.77
N GLY A 453 -1.30 5.09 -8.59
CA GLY A 453 -2.51 4.32 -8.85
C GLY A 453 -2.51 3.69 -10.21
N GLY A 454 -3.33 2.67 -10.40
CA GLY A 454 -3.32 1.84 -11.58
C GLY A 454 -4.41 2.17 -12.62
N VAL A 455 -4.43 1.29 -13.65
CA VAL A 455 -5.50 1.15 -14.64
C VAL A 455 -5.83 -0.34 -14.80
N GLY A 456 -6.92 -0.67 -15.45
CA GLY A 456 -7.35 -2.07 -15.61
C GLY A 456 -7.59 -2.76 -14.27
N LYS A 457 -7.12 -3.98 -14.10
CA LYS A 457 -7.25 -4.73 -12.83
C LYS A 457 -6.35 -4.22 -11.70
N SER A 458 -5.50 -3.23 -11.95
CA SER A 458 -4.76 -2.55 -10.89
C SER A 458 -5.58 -1.47 -10.16
N GLY A 459 -6.82 -1.24 -10.58
CA GLY A 459 -7.76 -0.38 -9.86
C GLY A 459 -7.95 1.00 -10.50
N PHE A 460 -8.50 1.92 -9.73
CA PHE A 460 -8.84 3.27 -10.13
C PHE A 460 -8.84 4.23 -8.92
N GLY A 461 -8.81 5.53 -9.20
CA GLY A 461 -8.47 6.58 -8.24
C GLY A 461 -6.98 6.87 -8.28
N ARG A 462 -6.54 7.76 -7.43
CA ARG A 462 -5.11 8.06 -7.23
C ARG A 462 -4.84 8.28 -5.76
N GLU A 463 -3.78 7.69 -5.27
CA GLU A 463 -3.19 8.01 -3.96
C GLU A 463 -1.90 8.79 -4.18
N LYS A 464 -1.37 9.41 -3.14
CA LYS A 464 -0.24 10.34 -3.22
C LYS A 464 -0.53 11.58 -4.09
N GLY A 465 0.39 12.52 -4.09
CA GLY A 465 0.24 13.76 -4.84
C GLY A 465 -0.95 14.60 -4.41
N GLN A 466 -1.18 15.68 -5.12
CA GLN A 466 -2.36 16.52 -4.92
C GLN A 466 -3.64 15.81 -5.34
N GLU A 467 -3.56 14.92 -6.31
CA GLU A 467 -4.69 14.17 -6.86
C GLU A 467 -5.43 13.36 -5.81
N ALA A 468 -4.72 12.83 -4.80
CA ALA A 468 -5.34 12.08 -3.72
C ALA A 468 -6.34 12.90 -2.90
N LEU A 469 -6.16 14.23 -2.75
CA LEU A 469 -7.12 15.08 -2.04
C LEU A 469 -8.50 15.05 -2.67
N TYR A 470 -8.55 15.01 -4.01
CA TYR A 470 -9.81 15.03 -4.74
C TYR A 470 -10.59 13.70 -4.63
N ASN A 471 -9.94 12.63 -4.20
CA ASN A 471 -10.62 11.40 -3.85
C ASN A 471 -11.42 11.51 -2.53
N TYR A 472 -11.15 12.51 -1.69
CA TYR A 472 -11.77 12.67 -0.37
C TYR A 472 -12.77 13.82 -0.29
N VAL A 473 -13.09 14.44 -1.43
CA VAL A 473 -14.03 15.55 -1.51
C VAL A 473 -15.00 15.37 -2.68
N ARG A 474 -16.17 15.96 -2.54
CA ARG A 474 -17.17 16.09 -3.59
C ARG A 474 -17.38 17.54 -3.98
N THR A 475 -17.58 17.80 -5.25
CA THR A 475 -17.86 19.15 -5.76
C THR A 475 -19.32 19.53 -5.51
N LYS A 476 -19.53 20.73 -4.95
CA LYS A 476 -20.83 21.39 -4.87
C LYS A 476 -20.81 22.65 -5.75
N ASN A 477 -21.78 22.81 -6.63
CA ASN A 477 -22.01 24.06 -7.37
C ASN A 477 -23.02 24.94 -6.64
N ILE A 478 -22.74 26.24 -6.55
CA ILE A 478 -23.59 27.25 -5.93
C ILE A 478 -23.84 28.33 -6.96
N ALA A 479 -25.10 28.44 -7.43
CA ALA A 479 -25.55 29.45 -8.38
C ALA A 479 -26.49 30.44 -7.69
N ILE A 480 -26.17 31.73 -7.75
CA ILE A 480 -26.92 32.81 -7.10
C ILE A 480 -27.42 33.78 -8.15
N ARG A 481 -28.73 34.02 -8.17
CA ARG A 481 -29.32 35.12 -8.94
C ARG A 481 -29.31 36.39 -8.08
N LEU A 482 -28.63 37.41 -8.56
CA LEU A 482 -28.67 38.73 -7.92
C LEU A 482 -30.02 39.38 -8.20
N THR A 483 -30.69 39.88 -7.15
CA THR A 483 -31.88 40.71 -7.29
C THR A 483 -31.42 42.13 -7.48
N SER A 484 -31.94 42.78 -8.52
CA SER A 484 -31.75 44.23 -8.79
C SER A 484 -32.40 45.08 -7.71
#